data_f163bcea2f98fd1e722a30f0bb1db4a3
#
_entry.id   f163bcea2f98fd1e722a30f0bb1db4a3
#
_cell.length_a   1.000
_cell.length_b   1.000
_cell.length_c   1.000
_cell.angle_alpha   90.00
_cell.angle_beta   90.00
_cell.angle_gamma   90.00
#
_symmetry.space_group_name_H-M   'P 1'
#
loop_
_entity.id
_entity.type
_entity.pdbx_description
1 polymer ?
#
loop_
_entity_poly.entity_id
_entity_poly.type
_entity_poly.pdbx_seq_one_letter_code
_entity_poly.pdbx_strand_id
1 'polypeptide(L)'
;KGSLEVLDLGGIRLSSDSPDWFETFRFAVGETKRRLNYELLVVDSLGAMELMSKFSSPREDMFPFFEWLRSLEITTLIISEMPVGPFTCYGTYETDFLADGILHMSMAQVGDSEVHRRIRCVKMRETNHATSYFSFLISDYGFSVTRAISDF
;
A
#
# COMPACT_ATOMS: atom_id res chain seq x y z
N LYS A 1 14.07 13.72 -15.99
CA LYS A 1 12.75 13.18 -16.35
C LYS A 1 12.68 11.78 -15.77
N GLY A 2 11.81 11.52 -14.79
CA GLY A 2 11.51 10.18 -14.30
C GLY A 2 10.75 9.38 -15.38
N SER A 3 10.98 8.08 -15.44
CA SER A 3 10.18 7.14 -16.22
C SER A 3 9.23 6.40 -15.30
N LEU A 4 7.99 6.20 -15.74
CA LEU A 4 7.00 5.38 -15.08
C LEU A 4 6.70 4.18 -15.99
N GLU A 5 6.70 3.00 -15.40
CA GLU A 5 6.20 1.79 -16.06
C GLU A 5 5.06 1.20 -15.25
N VAL A 6 4.02 0.77 -15.93
CA VAL A 6 2.87 0.11 -15.33
C VAL A 6 2.86 -1.34 -15.77
N LEU A 7 2.88 -2.26 -14.81
CA LEU A 7 2.76 -3.70 -15.04
C LEU A 7 1.30 -4.12 -14.78
N ASP A 8 0.60 -4.51 -15.83
CA ASP A 8 -0.71 -5.16 -15.70
C ASP A 8 -0.54 -6.64 -15.38
N LEU A 9 -0.55 -6.92 -14.09
CA LEU A 9 -0.35 -8.29 -13.60
C LEU A 9 -1.58 -9.20 -13.85
N GLY A 10 -2.78 -8.63 -13.96
CA GLY A 10 -3.98 -9.36 -14.35
C GLY A 10 -3.87 -9.92 -15.76
N GLY A 11 -3.39 -9.09 -16.71
CA GLY A 11 -3.12 -9.49 -18.07
C GLY A 11 -2.01 -10.53 -18.18
N ILE A 12 -0.95 -10.39 -17.39
CA ILE A 12 0.15 -11.36 -17.34
C ILE A 12 -0.35 -12.73 -16.85
N ARG A 13 -1.20 -12.77 -15.83
CA ARG A 13 -1.79 -14.00 -15.31
C ARG A 13 -2.62 -14.75 -16.36
N LEU A 14 -3.42 -14.02 -17.12
CA LEU A 14 -4.26 -14.62 -18.16
C LEU A 14 -3.44 -15.24 -19.31
N SER A 15 -2.22 -14.76 -19.51
CA SER A 15 -1.32 -15.21 -20.56
C SER A 15 -0.27 -16.23 -20.10
N SER A 16 -0.18 -16.52 -18.80
CA SER A 16 0.80 -17.45 -18.24
C SER A 16 0.14 -18.75 -17.75
N ASP A 17 0.69 -19.90 -18.12
CA ASP A 17 0.30 -21.21 -17.60
C ASP A 17 0.89 -21.49 -16.21
N SER A 18 1.56 -20.51 -15.58
CA SER A 18 2.18 -20.69 -14.27
C SER A 18 1.11 -20.79 -13.18
N PRO A 19 1.10 -21.89 -12.41
CA PRO A 19 0.18 -22.03 -11.28
C PRO A 19 0.57 -21.12 -10.10
N ASP A 20 1.83 -20.64 -10.05
CA ASP A 20 2.34 -19.78 -9.01
C ASP A 20 2.37 -18.31 -9.47
N TRP A 21 1.31 -17.61 -9.12
CA TRP A 21 1.17 -16.18 -9.34
C TRP A 21 2.29 -15.37 -8.66
N PHE A 22 2.71 -15.79 -7.49
CA PHE A 22 3.71 -15.08 -6.70
C PHE A 22 5.08 -15.08 -7.37
N GLU A 23 5.49 -16.22 -7.93
CA GLU A 23 6.71 -16.31 -8.72
C GLU A 23 6.62 -15.48 -10.00
N THR A 24 5.46 -15.45 -10.66
CA THR A 24 5.23 -14.61 -11.83
C THR A 24 5.39 -13.13 -11.51
N PHE A 25 4.83 -12.69 -10.38
CA PHE A 25 4.98 -11.32 -9.89
C PHE A 25 6.44 -10.98 -9.59
N ARG A 26 7.13 -11.84 -8.82
CA ARG A 26 8.54 -11.65 -8.47
C ARG A 26 9.43 -11.56 -9.71
N PHE A 27 9.18 -12.43 -10.67
CA PHE A 27 9.90 -12.41 -11.94
C PHE A 27 9.69 -11.09 -12.69
N ALA A 28 8.45 -10.66 -12.89
CA ALA A 28 8.12 -9.43 -13.62
C ALA A 28 8.72 -8.17 -12.97
N VAL A 29 8.59 -8.05 -11.63
CA VAL A 29 9.17 -6.95 -10.87
C VAL A 29 10.70 -6.97 -10.92
N GLY A 30 11.32 -8.15 -10.77
CA GLY A 30 12.76 -8.32 -10.81
C GLY A 30 13.36 -7.99 -12.19
N GLU A 31 12.71 -8.41 -13.28
CA GLU A 31 13.11 -8.05 -14.64
C GLU A 31 13.03 -6.54 -14.87
N THR A 32 11.93 -5.92 -14.43
CA THR A 32 11.75 -4.49 -14.54
C THR A 32 12.78 -3.73 -13.72
N LYS A 33 13.12 -4.21 -12.50
CA LYS A 33 14.18 -3.63 -11.66
C LYS A 33 15.55 -3.65 -12.37
N ARG A 34 15.90 -4.78 -12.98
CA ARG A 34 17.16 -4.92 -13.72
C ARG A 34 17.25 -3.97 -14.93
N ARG A 35 16.12 -3.77 -15.61
CA ARG A 35 16.04 -2.94 -16.82
C ARG A 35 15.98 -1.44 -16.52
N LEU A 36 15.19 -1.01 -15.55
CA LEU A 36 14.93 0.41 -15.28
C LEU A 36 15.71 0.96 -14.09
N ASN A 37 16.22 0.09 -13.22
CA ASN A 37 16.87 0.47 -11.96
C ASN A 37 16.06 1.51 -11.15
N TYR A 38 14.74 1.27 -11.03
CA TYR A 38 13.83 2.16 -10.30
C TYR A 38 14.08 2.12 -8.79
N GLU A 39 13.68 3.18 -8.09
CA GLU A 39 13.85 3.35 -6.63
C GLU A 39 12.53 3.27 -5.88
N LEU A 40 11.42 3.29 -6.60
CA LEU A 40 10.06 3.25 -6.03
C LEU A 40 9.22 2.19 -6.75
N LEU A 41 8.63 1.31 -5.97
CA LEU A 41 7.60 0.35 -6.41
C LEU A 41 6.27 0.71 -5.75
N VAL A 42 5.20 0.72 -6.53
CA VAL A 42 3.83 0.83 -6.01
C VAL A 42 3.07 -0.43 -6.36
N VAL A 43 2.47 -1.07 -5.37
CA VAL A 43 1.63 -2.27 -5.52
C VAL A 43 0.18 -1.88 -5.23
N ASP A 44 -0.66 -1.93 -6.24
CA ASP A 44 -2.10 -1.64 -6.14
C ASP A 44 -2.89 -2.87 -6.62
N SER A 45 -3.40 -3.65 -5.72
CA SER A 45 -3.43 -3.61 -4.25
C SER A 45 -3.03 -4.95 -3.64
N LEU A 46 -2.74 -4.94 -2.33
CA LEU A 46 -2.45 -6.16 -1.57
C LEU A 46 -3.64 -7.12 -1.60
N GLY A 47 -4.87 -6.61 -1.45
CA GLY A 47 -6.08 -7.43 -1.49
C GLY A 47 -6.27 -8.16 -2.82
N ALA A 48 -5.91 -7.54 -3.95
CA ALA A 48 -5.92 -8.21 -5.25
C ALA A 48 -4.91 -9.36 -5.31
N MET A 49 -3.71 -9.15 -4.74
CA MET A 49 -2.68 -10.19 -4.67
C MET A 49 -3.11 -11.37 -3.80
N GLU A 50 -3.73 -11.11 -2.65
CA GLU A 50 -4.24 -12.13 -1.74
C GLU A 50 -5.31 -13.01 -2.40
N LEU A 51 -6.25 -12.39 -3.13
CA LEU A 51 -7.27 -13.11 -3.90
C LEU A 51 -6.67 -14.00 -5.00
N MET A 52 -5.60 -13.54 -5.63
CA MET A 52 -4.96 -14.28 -6.72
C MET A 52 -4.08 -15.43 -6.22
N SER A 53 -3.49 -15.30 -5.05
CA SER A 53 -2.49 -16.24 -4.52
C SER A 53 -3.09 -17.43 -3.74
N LYS A 54 -4.40 -17.39 -3.42
CA LYS A 54 -5.10 -18.45 -2.66
C LYS A 54 -4.35 -18.87 -1.40
N PHE A 55 -3.91 -17.90 -0.60
CA PHE A 55 -3.18 -18.17 0.64
C PHE A 55 -3.97 -19.08 1.58
N SER A 56 -3.28 -20.05 2.15
CA SER A 56 -3.82 -20.94 3.19
C SER A 56 -3.66 -20.31 4.58
N SER A 57 -2.57 -19.59 4.78
CA SER A 57 -2.27 -18.80 5.98
C SER A 57 -1.71 -17.44 5.56
N PRO A 58 -2.57 -16.43 5.32
CA PRO A 58 -2.13 -15.14 4.75
C PRO A 58 -0.95 -14.51 5.51
N ARG A 59 -0.94 -14.63 6.83
CA ARG A 59 0.12 -14.08 7.67
C ARG A 59 1.48 -14.75 7.44
N GLU A 60 1.50 -16.08 7.33
CA GLU A 60 2.72 -16.85 7.12
C GLU A 60 3.18 -16.77 5.67
N ASP A 61 2.24 -16.83 4.73
CA ASP A 61 2.51 -16.78 3.31
C ASP A 61 3.02 -15.40 2.86
N MET A 62 2.60 -14.32 3.54
CA MET A 62 3.03 -12.97 3.22
C MET A 62 4.41 -12.60 3.79
N PHE A 63 4.90 -13.31 4.80
CA PHE A 63 6.21 -13.01 5.38
C PHE A 63 7.36 -13.11 4.35
N PRO A 64 7.49 -14.19 3.57
CA PRO A 64 8.52 -14.29 2.52
C PRO A 64 8.39 -13.20 1.45
N PHE A 65 7.19 -12.73 1.18
CA PHE A 65 6.95 -11.63 0.25
C PHE A 65 7.53 -10.31 0.73
N PHE A 66 7.25 -9.94 1.97
CA PHE A 66 7.82 -8.72 2.55
C PHE A 66 9.35 -8.80 2.66
N GLU A 67 9.91 -9.97 3.02
CA GLU A 67 11.35 -10.18 3.04
C GLU A 67 11.97 -10.02 1.64
N TRP A 68 11.30 -10.55 0.62
CA TRP A 68 11.75 -10.36 -0.76
C TRP A 68 11.67 -8.90 -1.19
N LEU A 69 10.60 -8.18 -0.86
CA LEU A 69 10.50 -6.74 -1.15
C LEU A 69 11.64 -5.94 -0.51
N ARG A 70 11.99 -6.26 0.74
CA ARG A 70 13.15 -5.65 1.42
C ARG A 70 14.47 -5.93 0.70
N SER A 71 14.63 -7.14 0.16
CA SER A 71 15.83 -7.52 -0.59
C SER A 71 16.03 -6.72 -1.89
N LEU A 72 14.99 -6.04 -2.38
CA LEU A 72 15.11 -5.17 -3.55
C LEU A 72 15.81 -3.83 -3.23
N GLU A 73 15.96 -3.48 -1.95
CA GLU A 73 16.58 -2.24 -1.48
C GLU A 73 15.98 -0.97 -2.11
N ILE A 74 14.65 -0.95 -2.23
CA ILE A 74 13.88 0.17 -2.79
C ILE A 74 12.74 0.56 -1.86
N THR A 75 12.22 1.76 -2.02
CA THR A 75 10.98 2.15 -1.36
C THR A 75 9.79 1.42 -2.01
N THR A 76 9.02 0.70 -1.20
CA THR A 76 7.80 0.03 -1.68
C THR A 76 6.57 0.60 -0.97
N LEU A 77 5.62 1.09 -1.75
CA LEU A 77 4.29 1.49 -1.28
C LEU A 77 3.29 0.39 -1.65
N ILE A 78 2.58 -0.13 -0.67
CA ILE A 78 1.55 -1.14 -0.88
C ILE A 78 0.21 -0.55 -0.48
N ILE A 79 -0.73 -0.54 -1.41
CA ILE A 79 -2.10 -0.12 -1.16
C ILE A 79 -2.85 -1.32 -0.59
N SER A 80 -3.46 -1.12 0.58
CA SER A 80 -4.28 -2.15 1.25
C SER A 80 -5.63 -1.56 1.61
N GLU A 81 -6.67 -2.27 1.28
CA GLU A 81 -8.03 -1.93 1.69
C GLU A 81 -8.24 -2.31 3.15
N MET A 82 -9.03 -1.52 3.83
CA MET A 82 -9.31 -1.70 5.25
C MET A 82 -10.80 -2.00 5.47
N PRO A 83 -11.13 -2.82 6.48
CA PRO A 83 -12.52 -3.00 6.89
C PRO A 83 -13.15 -1.66 7.29
N VAL A 84 -14.39 -1.47 6.91
CA VAL A 84 -15.15 -0.28 7.29
C VAL A 84 -15.48 -0.37 8.79
N GLY A 85 -14.98 0.60 9.56
CA GLY A 85 -15.26 0.67 11.00
C GLY A 85 -14.66 1.90 11.64
N PRO A 86 -15.24 2.41 12.76
CA PRO A 86 -14.86 3.69 13.33
C PRO A 86 -13.45 3.71 13.95
N PHE A 87 -12.89 2.56 14.28
CA PHE A 87 -11.59 2.46 14.98
C PHE A 87 -10.58 1.54 14.30
N THR A 88 -10.88 1.06 13.09
CA THR A 88 -9.96 0.21 12.34
C THR A 88 -8.90 1.06 11.64
N CYS A 89 -7.65 0.66 11.76
CA CYS A 89 -6.53 1.24 11.01
C CYS A 89 -5.52 0.17 10.57
N TYR A 90 -5.97 -1.08 10.57
CA TYR A 90 -5.19 -2.25 10.17
C TYR A 90 -5.95 -3.04 9.12
N GLY A 91 -5.22 -3.66 8.20
CA GLY A 91 -5.79 -4.48 7.14
C GLY A 91 -6.48 -5.75 7.66
N THR A 92 -7.22 -6.39 6.80
CA THR A 92 -8.08 -7.55 7.15
C THR A 92 -7.26 -8.76 7.63
N TYR A 93 -6.04 -8.92 7.16
CA TYR A 93 -5.23 -10.13 7.38
C TYR A 93 -4.09 -9.95 8.38
N GLU A 94 -4.10 -8.86 9.15
CA GLU A 94 -3.07 -8.57 10.16
C GLU A 94 -1.63 -8.58 9.61
N THR A 95 -1.45 -8.31 8.33
CA THR A 95 -0.12 -8.26 7.70
C THR A 95 0.62 -6.94 7.95
N ASP A 96 -0.06 -5.97 8.52
CA ASP A 96 0.45 -4.63 8.84
C ASP A 96 1.69 -4.65 9.74
N PHE A 97 1.85 -5.69 10.56
CA PHE A 97 3.04 -5.83 11.40
C PHE A 97 4.32 -6.05 10.57
N LEU A 98 4.21 -6.55 9.34
CA LEU A 98 5.33 -6.76 8.42
C LEU A 98 5.83 -5.47 7.79
N ALA A 99 4.96 -4.47 7.61
CA ALA A 99 5.33 -3.18 7.05
C ALA A 99 6.19 -2.34 8.01
N ASP A 100 7.13 -1.57 7.48
CA ASP A 100 7.97 -0.67 8.26
C ASP A 100 7.25 0.64 8.60
N GLY A 101 6.30 1.05 7.77
CA GLY A 101 5.42 2.19 7.99
C GLY A 101 3.97 1.90 7.58
N ILE A 102 3.03 2.57 8.24
CA ILE A 102 1.59 2.49 7.95
C ILE A 102 1.05 3.91 7.88
N LEU A 103 0.58 4.30 6.70
CA LEU A 103 -0.16 5.54 6.47
C LEU A 103 -1.64 5.19 6.35
N HIS A 104 -2.43 5.66 7.29
CA HIS A 104 -3.87 5.45 7.31
C HIS A 104 -4.59 6.63 6.66
N MET A 105 -5.34 6.35 5.61
CA MET A 105 -6.19 7.32 4.92
C MET A 105 -7.65 6.98 5.19
N SER A 106 -8.43 7.98 5.55
CA SER A 106 -9.85 7.80 5.87
C SER A 106 -10.68 9.03 5.52
N MET A 107 -11.98 8.85 5.45
CA MET A 107 -12.96 9.93 5.38
C MET A 107 -13.63 10.08 6.75
N ALA A 108 -13.82 11.31 7.19
CA ALA A 108 -14.54 11.62 8.42
C ALA A 108 -15.69 12.56 8.12
N GLN A 109 -16.85 12.25 8.65
CA GLN A 109 -17.97 13.17 8.66
C GLN A 109 -17.69 14.29 9.66
N VAL A 110 -17.90 15.52 9.24
CA VAL A 110 -17.78 16.74 10.05
C VAL A 110 -19.13 17.47 9.97
N GLY A 111 -19.79 17.64 11.10
CA GLY A 111 -21.16 18.13 11.12
C GLY A 111 -22.12 17.18 10.40
N ASP A 112 -23.20 17.73 9.86
CA ASP A 112 -24.29 16.95 9.25
C ASP A 112 -24.11 16.69 7.75
N SER A 113 -23.25 17.45 7.06
CA SER A 113 -23.20 17.47 5.59
C SER A 113 -21.81 17.41 4.98
N GLU A 114 -20.74 17.53 5.75
CA GLU A 114 -19.40 17.60 5.23
C GLU A 114 -18.62 16.29 5.45
N VAL A 115 -17.78 15.91 4.49
CA VAL A 115 -16.86 14.79 4.60
C VAL A 115 -15.45 15.26 4.29
N HIS A 116 -14.57 15.13 5.27
CA HIS A 116 -13.17 15.51 5.16
C HIS A 116 -12.27 14.27 4.99
N ARG A 117 -11.34 14.37 4.06
CA ARG A 117 -10.29 13.35 3.91
C ARG A 117 -9.20 13.59 4.95
N ARG A 118 -8.78 12.52 5.59
CA ARG A 118 -7.76 12.56 6.64
C ARG A 118 -6.67 11.53 6.37
N ILE A 119 -5.45 11.90 6.76
CA ILE A 119 -4.29 10.99 6.75
C ILE A 119 -3.57 11.07 8.09
N ARG A 120 -3.04 9.95 8.56
CA ARG A 120 -2.11 9.91 9.68
C ARG A 120 -1.06 8.83 9.49
N CYS A 121 0.08 8.99 10.13
CA CYS A 121 1.04 7.93 10.32
C CYS A 121 0.66 7.12 11.55
N VAL A 122 0.32 5.84 11.38
CA VAL A 122 -0.02 4.92 12.48
C VAL A 122 1.25 4.29 13.05
N LYS A 123 2.21 4.00 12.15
CA LYS A 123 3.45 3.33 12.47
C LYS A 123 4.55 3.84 11.54
N MET A 124 5.73 4.02 12.07
CA MET A 124 6.97 4.25 11.31
C MET A 124 8.13 3.74 12.15
N ARG A 125 8.75 2.64 11.72
CA ARG A 125 9.88 2.06 12.44
C ARG A 125 11.08 3.00 12.36
N GLU A 126 11.86 3.03 13.43
CA GLU A 126 13.12 3.78 13.55
C GLU A 126 13.02 5.28 13.28
N THR A 127 11.79 5.83 13.22
CA THR A 127 11.56 7.24 12.92
C THR A 127 10.53 7.84 13.88
N ASN A 128 10.87 8.98 14.47
CA ASN A 128 9.90 9.76 15.23
C ASN A 128 8.90 10.40 14.27
N HIS A 129 7.61 10.24 14.54
CA HIS A 129 6.54 10.72 13.67
C HIS A 129 5.33 11.22 14.45
N ALA A 130 4.58 12.13 13.84
CA ALA A 130 3.30 12.59 14.38
C ALA A 130 2.22 11.53 14.16
N THR A 131 1.46 11.23 15.22
CA THR A 131 0.35 10.25 15.18
C THR A 131 -1.03 10.89 15.01
N SER A 132 -1.11 12.23 15.05
CA SER A 132 -2.34 12.99 14.84
C SER A 132 -2.80 12.91 13.39
N TYR A 133 -4.09 13.16 13.19
CA TYR A 133 -4.64 13.27 11.84
C TYR A 133 -4.25 14.62 11.21
N PHE A 134 -4.02 14.54 9.92
CA PHE A 134 -3.88 15.68 9.03
C PHE A 134 -5.02 15.66 8.02
N SER A 135 -5.53 16.81 7.62
CA SER A 135 -6.43 16.94 6.48
C SER A 135 -5.62 16.87 5.19
N PHE A 136 -6.17 16.24 4.16
CA PHE A 136 -5.57 16.32 2.85
C PHE A 136 -6.60 16.72 1.77
N LEU A 137 -6.14 17.56 0.87
CA LEU A 137 -6.91 18.13 -0.21
C LEU A 137 -6.35 17.61 -1.54
N ILE A 138 -7.24 17.30 -2.45
CA ILE A 138 -6.91 16.93 -3.83
C ILE A 138 -7.28 18.12 -4.73
N SER A 139 -6.35 18.57 -5.55
CA SER A 139 -6.53 19.64 -6.51
C SER A 139 -5.93 19.24 -7.87
N ASP A 140 -6.08 20.09 -8.88
CA ASP A 140 -5.49 19.89 -10.20
C ASP A 140 -3.96 19.81 -10.19
N TYR A 141 -3.33 20.30 -9.13
CA TYR A 141 -1.87 20.26 -8.93
C TYR A 141 -1.40 19.05 -8.09
N GLY A 142 -2.31 18.13 -7.73
CA GLY A 142 -2.03 17.00 -6.87
C GLY A 142 -2.71 17.11 -5.50
N PHE A 143 -2.10 16.54 -4.48
CA PHE A 143 -2.64 16.63 -3.12
C PHE A 143 -1.70 17.39 -2.18
N SER A 144 -2.29 18.04 -1.19
CA SER A 144 -1.60 18.74 -0.11
C SER A 144 -2.07 18.24 1.26
N VAL A 145 -1.16 18.23 2.22
CA VAL A 145 -1.40 17.80 3.59
C VAL A 145 -1.27 19.01 4.51
N THR A 146 -2.31 19.27 5.31
CA THR A 146 -2.33 20.35 6.28
C THR A 146 -2.67 19.82 7.66
N ARG A 147 -2.26 20.52 8.72
CA ARG A 147 -2.74 20.17 10.07
C ARG A 147 -4.27 20.25 10.07
N ALA A 148 -4.91 19.20 10.60
CA ALA A 148 -6.35 19.29 10.85
C ALA A 148 -6.58 20.44 11.83
N ILE A 149 -7.41 21.40 11.44
CA ILE A 149 -7.93 22.39 12.37
C ILE A 149 -8.94 21.60 13.21
N SER A 150 -8.61 21.36 14.47
CA SER A 150 -9.57 20.75 15.39
C SER A 150 -10.61 21.81 15.68
N ASP A 151 -11.75 21.72 15.04
CA ASP A 151 -12.95 22.35 15.57
C ASP A 151 -13.34 21.52 16.82
N PHE A 152 -13.18 22.14 17.95
CA PHE A 152 -13.64 21.63 19.26
C PHE A 152 -15.15 21.82 19.40
#